data_657ec094ede272f7d06aec7c75cc5d93
#
_entry.id   657ec094ede272f7d06aec7c75cc5d93
#
_cell.length_a   1.000
_cell.length_b   1.000
_cell.length_c   1.000
_cell.angle_alpha   90.00
_cell.angle_beta   90.00
_cell.angle_gamma   90.00
#
_symmetry.space_group_name_H-M   'P 1'
#
loop_
_entity.id
_entity.type
_entity.pdbx_description
1 polymer ?
#
loop_
_entity_poly.entity_id
_entity_poly.type
_entity_poly.pdbx_seq_one_letter_code
_entity_poly.pdbx_strand_id
1 'polypeptide(L)'
;MAILTEGKINQFGVLEEYWRITNININLQYNYCDLTLAGYSTKDSRDSESEPMSFKKVRAKWSEDEFEKYFSPMAMRKRTSSIYDVAYEYVKHKDEYFKDAKDI
;
A
#
# COMPACT_ATOMS: atom_id res chain seq x y z
N MET A 1 -3.48 5.76 9.21
CA MET A 1 -2.87 6.05 7.91
C MET A 1 -3.56 5.26 6.83
N ALA A 2 -3.87 5.90 5.72
CA ALA A 2 -4.58 5.27 4.60
C ALA A 2 -4.45 6.13 3.35
N ILE A 3 -4.94 5.61 2.22
CA ILE A 3 -4.98 6.36 0.97
C ILE A 3 -6.39 6.33 0.39
N LEU A 4 -6.75 7.39 -0.30
CA LEU A 4 -8.07 7.59 -0.90
C LEU A 4 -7.96 7.57 -2.42
N THR A 5 -8.73 6.68 -3.06
CA THR A 5 -8.84 6.62 -4.53
C THR A 5 -10.24 7.11 -4.94
N GLU A 6 -10.39 8.42 -5.09
CA GLU A 6 -11.69 9.03 -5.39
C GLU A 6 -12.32 8.47 -6.67
N GLY A 7 -13.60 8.12 -6.59
CA GLY A 7 -14.38 7.69 -7.74
C GLY A 7 -14.07 6.31 -8.26
N LYS A 8 -13.21 5.54 -7.61
CA LYS A 8 -12.89 4.19 -8.07
C LYS A 8 -14.02 3.22 -7.72
N ILE A 9 -14.42 2.44 -8.70
CA ILE A 9 -15.48 1.45 -8.58
C ILE A 9 -14.87 0.07 -8.84
N ASN A 10 -15.22 -0.92 -8.02
CA ASN A 10 -14.70 -2.27 -8.18
C ASN A 10 -15.46 -3.02 -9.29
N GLN A 11 -15.07 -4.29 -9.52
CA GLN A 11 -15.67 -5.13 -10.57
C GLN A 11 -17.17 -5.40 -10.37
N PHE A 12 -17.69 -5.16 -9.18
CA PHE A 12 -19.10 -5.34 -8.85
C PHE A 12 -19.90 -4.04 -8.96
N GLY A 13 -19.29 -2.96 -9.43
CA GLY A 13 -19.94 -1.66 -9.55
C GLY A 13 -20.10 -0.93 -8.23
N VAL A 14 -19.39 -1.34 -7.20
CA VAL A 14 -19.46 -0.73 -5.87
C VAL A 14 -18.26 0.18 -5.63
N LEU A 15 -18.51 1.35 -5.06
CA LEU A 15 -17.48 2.32 -4.73
C LEU A 15 -16.49 1.74 -3.72
N GLU A 16 -15.20 1.83 -4.02
CA GLU A 16 -14.12 1.26 -3.19
C GLU A 16 -12.97 2.26 -3.18
N GLU A 17 -13.09 3.24 -2.29
CA GLU A 17 -12.20 4.40 -2.29
C GLU A 17 -11.16 4.40 -1.17
N TYR A 18 -11.44 3.74 -0.05
CA TYR A 18 -10.57 3.80 1.12
C TYR A 18 -9.67 2.56 1.18
N TRP A 19 -8.36 2.76 1.13
CA TRP A 19 -7.38 1.66 1.13
C TRP A 19 -6.40 1.81 2.28
N ARG A 20 -6.09 0.70 2.90
CA ARG A 20 -5.21 0.65 4.04
C ARG A 20 -4.24 -0.52 3.90
N ILE A 21 -2.95 -0.27 4.18
CA ILE A 21 -1.96 -1.36 4.25
C ILE A 21 -2.20 -2.12 5.55
N THR A 22 -2.46 -3.42 5.42
CA THR A 22 -2.74 -4.30 6.57
C THR A 22 -1.58 -5.21 6.90
N ASN A 23 -0.65 -5.40 5.98
CA ASN A 23 0.50 -6.26 6.19
C ASN A 23 1.72 -5.76 5.43
N ILE A 24 2.87 -5.75 6.11
CA ILE A 24 4.17 -5.43 5.52
C ILE A 24 5.10 -6.59 5.86
N ASN A 25 5.54 -7.33 4.85
CA ASN A 25 6.44 -8.47 5.04
C ASN A 25 7.76 -8.21 4.32
N ILE A 26 8.79 -7.93 5.09
CA ILE A 26 10.13 -7.67 4.56
C ILE A 26 10.95 -8.96 4.70
N ASN A 27 11.47 -9.45 3.57
CA ASN A 27 12.33 -10.63 3.55
C ASN A 27 13.76 -10.19 3.23
N LEU A 28 14.63 -10.23 4.22
CA LEU A 28 16.01 -9.79 4.07
C LEU A 28 16.93 -10.85 3.43
N GLN A 29 16.49 -12.10 3.42
CA GLN A 29 17.26 -13.18 2.79
C GLN A 29 17.22 -13.07 1.27
N TYR A 30 16.04 -12.75 0.73
CA TYR A 30 15.82 -12.67 -0.72
C TYR A 30 15.60 -11.23 -1.21
N ASN A 31 15.68 -10.26 -0.32
CA ASN A 31 15.57 -8.82 -0.62
C ASN A 31 14.29 -8.46 -1.36
N TYR A 32 13.15 -8.79 -0.75
CA TYR A 32 11.86 -8.34 -1.27
C TYR A 32 10.96 -7.87 -0.12
N CYS A 33 9.95 -7.11 -0.48
CA CYS A 33 8.93 -6.66 0.46
C CYS A 33 7.55 -6.86 -0.15
N ASP A 34 6.69 -7.57 0.55
CA ASP A 34 5.29 -7.77 0.14
C ASP A 34 4.39 -6.87 0.98
N LEU A 35 3.55 -6.11 0.31
CA LEU A 35 2.56 -5.24 0.93
C LEU A 35 1.17 -5.75 0.58
N THR A 36 0.30 -5.83 1.59
CA THR A 36 -1.10 -6.19 1.38
C THR A 36 -1.96 -4.99 1.74
N LEU A 37 -2.85 -4.59 0.83
CA LEU A 37 -3.79 -3.50 1.05
C LEU A 37 -5.20 -4.05 1.12
N ALA A 38 -5.98 -3.55 2.07
CA ALA A 38 -7.41 -3.87 2.19
C ALA A 38 -8.22 -2.67 1.70
N GLY A 39 -9.23 -2.94 0.88
CA GLY A 39 -10.09 -1.92 0.30
C GLY A 39 -11.45 -1.87 0.97
N TYR A 40 -11.92 -0.67 1.29
CA TYR A 40 -13.22 -0.40 1.93
C TYR A 40 -13.96 0.63 1.11
N SER A 41 -15.29 0.62 1.19
CA SER A 41 -16.06 1.62 0.47
C SER A 41 -15.84 3.02 1.06
N THR A 42 -15.77 3.13 2.38
CA THR A 42 -15.53 4.40 3.08
C THR A 42 -14.68 4.18 4.31
N LYS A 43 -14.21 5.28 4.91
CA LYS A 43 -13.52 5.26 6.18
C LYS A 43 -14.43 4.72 7.29
N ASP A 44 -15.71 5.07 7.24
CA ASP A 44 -16.69 4.61 8.23
C ASP A 44 -16.85 3.10 8.20
N SER A 45 -16.83 2.48 7.02
CA SER A 45 -16.86 1.03 6.89
C SER A 45 -15.68 0.38 7.59
N ARG A 46 -14.50 0.95 7.45
CA ARG A 46 -13.30 0.45 8.13
C ARG A 46 -13.38 0.66 9.65
N ASP A 47 -13.83 1.85 10.08
CA ASP A 47 -13.92 2.20 11.50
C ASP A 47 -15.00 1.39 12.21
N SER A 48 -16.03 0.95 11.50
CA SER A 48 -17.09 0.07 12.02
C SER A 48 -16.69 -1.40 12.08
N GLU A 49 -15.43 -1.71 11.80
CA GLU A 49 -14.90 -3.08 11.76
C GLU A 49 -15.57 -3.95 10.71
N SER A 50 -16.11 -3.34 9.65
CA SER A 50 -16.65 -4.07 8.52
C SER A 50 -15.50 -4.79 7.80
N GLU A 51 -15.80 -5.95 7.22
CA GLU A 51 -14.78 -6.67 6.46
C GLU A 51 -14.40 -5.90 5.20
N PRO A 52 -13.12 -5.94 4.80
CA PRO A 52 -12.69 -5.34 3.56
C PRO A 52 -13.43 -5.96 2.36
N MET A 53 -13.69 -5.15 1.34
CA MET A 53 -14.33 -5.63 0.11
C MET A 53 -13.36 -6.45 -0.75
N SER A 54 -12.10 -6.09 -0.73
CA SER A 54 -11.08 -6.80 -1.50
C SER A 54 -9.69 -6.54 -0.93
N PHE A 55 -8.72 -7.29 -1.43
CA PHE A 55 -7.32 -7.14 -1.08
C PHE A 55 -6.49 -6.99 -2.35
N LYS A 56 -5.44 -6.16 -2.29
CA LYS A 56 -4.45 -6.05 -3.33
C LYS A 56 -3.07 -6.31 -2.73
N LYS A 57 -2.21 -6.98 -3.50
CA LYS A 57 -0.83 -7.25 -3.10
C LYS A 57 0.13 -6.54 -4.03
N VAL A 58 1.13 -5.89 -3.44
CA VAL A 58 2.18 -5.20 -4.17
C VAL A 58 3.53 -5.71 -3.65
N ARG A 59 4.43 -6.04 -4.56
CA ARG A 59 5.76 -6.55 -4.20
C ARG A 59 6.86 -5.63 -4.69
N ALA A 60 7.77 -5.26 -3.79
CA ALA A 60 9.02 -4.58 -4.14
C ALA A 60 10.07 -5.68 -4.38
N LYS A 61 10.51 -5.82 -5.63
CA LYS A 61 11.40 -6.90 -6.05
C LYS A 61 12.86 -6.47 -6.05
N TRP A 62 13.73 -7.41 -5.71
CA TRP A 62 15.16 -7.20 -5.84
C TRP A 62 15.58 -6.96 -7.29
N SER A 63 15.01 -7.71 -8.22
CA SER A 63 15.40 -7.67 -9.64
C SER A 63 15.13 -6.33 -10.33
N GLU A 64 14.29 -5.49 -9.75
CA GLU A 64 13.93 -4.18 -10.30
C GLU A 64 14.49 -3.04 -9.45
N ASP A 65 15.42 -3.33 -8.56
CA ASP A 65 16.04 -2.39 -7.61
C ASP A 65 15.04 -1.67 -6.70
N GLU A 66 13.80 -2.11 -6.68
CA GLU A 66 12.74 -1.49 -5.88
C GLU A 66 12.94 -1.70 -4.40
N PHE A 67 13.33 -2.92 -4.02
CA PHE A 67 13.62 -3.21 -2.62
C PHE A 67 14.79 -2.38 -2.12
N GLU A 68 15.87 -2.31 -2.90
CA GLU A 68 17.07 -1.57 -2.53
C GLU A 68 16.77 -0.08 -2.34
N LYS A 69 15.94 0.49 -3.20
CA LYS A 69 15.63 1.92 -3.17
C LYS A 69 14.70 2.31 -2.02
N TYR A 70 13.75 1.45 -1.67
CA TYR A 70 12.70 1.80 -0.71
C TYR A 70 12.82 1.09 0.63
N PHE A 71 13.15 -0.18 0.65
CA PHE A 71 12.99 -1.04 1.84
C PHE A 71 14.27 -1.64 2.38
N SER A 72 15.42 -1.43 1.75
CA SER A 72 16.68 -1.95 2.29
C SER A 72 17.00 -1.26 3.62
N PRO A 73 17.77 -1.92 4.50
CA PRO A 73 18.20 -1.28 5.74
C PRO A 73 18.92 0.05 5.50
N MET A 74 19.72 0.13 4.43
CA MET A 74 20.44 1.35 4.09
C MET A 74 19.49 2.45 3.63
N ALA A 75 18.48 2.14 2.82
CA ALA A 75 17.48 3.11 2.39
C ALA A 75 16.68 3.63 3.57
N MET A 76 16.27 2.75 4.47
CA MET A 76 15.52 3.13 5.68
C MET A 76 16.35 4.01 6.61
N ARG A 77 17.65 3.74 6.70
CA ARG A 77 18.55 4.51 7.55
C ARG A 77 18.71 5.96 7.08
N LYS A 78 18.62 6.19 5.78
CA LYS A 78 18.72 7.54 5.19
C LYS A 78 17.42 8.33 5.25
N ARG A 79 16.31 7.67 5.51
CA ARG A 79 15.00 8.33 5.55
C ARG A 79 14.67 8.79 6.95
N THR A 80 13.97 9.93 7.03
CA THR A 80 13.42 10.43 8.30
C THR A 80 11.98 9.94 8.50
N SER A 81 11.38 9.36 7.46
CA SER A 81 10.02 8.83 7.48
C SER A 81 9.95 7.45 8.08
N SER A 82 8.79 7.07 8.61
CA SER A 82 8.55 5.71 9.10
C SER A 82 8.42 4.73 7.95
N ILE A 83 8.50 3.41 8.27
CA ILE A 83 8.28 2.39 7.26
C ILE A 83 6.87 2.45 6.68
N TYR A 84 5.89 2.90 7.44
CA TYR A 84 4.51 3.06 6.96
C TYR A 84 4.44 4.12 5.86
N ASP A 85 5.10 5.25 6.06
CA ASP A 85 5.16 6.32 5.05
C ASP A 85 5.82 5.84 3.77
N VAL A 86 6.93 5.11 3.91
CA VAL A 86 7.66 4.56 2.77
C VAL A 86 6.80 3.54 2.01
N ALA A 87 6.07 2.69 2.73
CA ALA A 87 5.21 1.70 2.11
C ALA A 87 4.09 2.34 1.28
N TYR A 88 3.41 3.36 1.80
CA TYR A 88 2.38 4.07 1.05
C TYR A 88 2.96 4.83 -0.15
N GLU A 89 4.11 5.45 0.01
CA GLU A 89 4.79 6.13 -1.09
C GLU A 89 5.11 5.13 -2.22
N TYR A 90 5.64 3.96 -1.85
CA TYR A 90 5.98 2.93 -2.83
C TYR A 90 4.74 2.42 -3.57
N VAL A 91 3.65 2.18 -2.86
CA VAL A 91 2.39 1.71 -3.46
C VAL A 91 1.88 2.70 -4.51
N LYS A 92 1.90 4.00 -4.20
CA LYS A 92 1.47 5.03 -5.13
C LYS A 92 2.37 5.13 -6.35
N HIS A 93 3.65 4.82 -6.19
CA HIS A 93 4.62 4.83 -7.29
C HIS A 93 4.47 3.59 -8.19
N LYS A 94 4.31 2.43 -7.59
CA LYS A 94 4.37 1.15 -8.33
C LYS A 94 3.07 0.79 -9.03
N ASP A 95 1.94 1.00 -8.39
CA ASP A 95 0.63 0.55 -8.89
C ASP A 95 -0.13 1.74 -9.47
N GLU A 96 -0.45 1.67 -10.76
CA GLU A 96 -1.20 2.74 -11.44
C GLU A 96 -2.56 3.00 -10.82
N TYR A 97 -3.17 1.99 -10.23
CA TYR A 97 -4.46 2.14 -9.56
C TYR A 97 -4.38 3.16 -8.42
N PHE A 98 -3.22 3.26 -7.76
CA PHE A 98 -3.02 4.18 -6.63
C PHE A 98 -2.23 5.43 -6.98
N LYS A 99 -1.89 5.62 -8.25
CA LYS A 99 -1.03 6.72 -8.69
C LYS A 99 -1.54 8.10 -8.26
N ASP A 100 -2.85 8.32 -8.35
CA ASP A 100 -3.47 9.59 -8.01
C ASP A 100 -4.12 9.56 -6.63
N ALA A 101 -3.84 8.55 -5.82
CA ALA A 101 -4.40 8.41 -4.49
C ALA A 101 -3.88 9.50 -3.55
N LYS A 102 -4.73 9.94 -2.64
CA LYS A 102 -4.40 10.96 -1.64
C LYS A 102 -4.17 10.33 -0.28
N ASP A 103 -3.22 10.84 0.46
CA ASP A 103 -2.99 10.43 1.85
C ASP A 103 -4.08 11.03 2.74
N ILE A 104 -4.64 10.18 3.60
CA ILE A 104 -5.69 10.61 4.54
C ILE A 104 -5.48 10.09 5.96
#